data_e76ab4242ca8e0334887f9a7183687b6
#
_entry.id   e76ab4242ca8e0334887f9a7183687b6
#
_cell.length_a   1.000
_cell.length_b   1.000
_cell.length_c   1.000
_cell.angle_alpha   90.00
_cell.angle_beta   90.00
_cell.angle_gamma   90.00
#
_symmetry.space_group_name_H-M   'P 1'
#
loop_
_entity.id
_entity.type
_entity.pdbx_description
1 polymer ?
#
loop_
_entity_poly.entity_id
_entity_poly.type
_entity_poly.pdbx_seq_one_letter_code
_entity_poly.pdbx_strand_id
1 'polypeptide(L)'
;MGEAQAARAADLEIRPPKQRRSREAWNRVLDAGVSILEDGGYEAFTIAAVCERAEVAPPAIYARTTSKDALFLAVYEHGIQHLRAEQQVFSDNSRWADLSAAELVRAAVAETVGMFLRHERFLRAVVLTSASHPEIRRRGSRYSQELGNGFARVVLRVADAITLPDVETAVHSCFSTVFAASVIRVAYGPGFARPMPVEDDAFIADLAETAVRYLLSA
;
A
#
# COMPACT_ATOMS: atom_id res chain seq x y z
N MET A 1 -14.69 -25.08 -12.86
CA MET A 1 -14.18 -23.85 -12.16
C MET A 1 -12.89 -23.29 -12.77
N GLY A 2 -12.13 -24.07 -13.55
CA GLY A 2 -10.86 -23.68 -14.14
C GLY A 2 -10.95 -22.75 -15.36
N GLU A 3 -11.86 -22.99 -16.30
CA GLU A 3 -11.92 -22.24 -17.57
C GLU A 3 -12.39 -20.78 -17.42
N ALA A 4 -13.36 -20.51 -16.56
CA ALA A 4 -13.83 -19.15 -16.27
C ALA A 4 -12.78 -18.30 -15.54
N GLN A 5 -11.91 -18.95 -14.76
CA GLN A 5 -10.81 -18.31 -14.05
C GLN A 5 -9.61 -18.06 -14.96
N ALA A 6 -9.33 -18.95 -15.92
CA ALA A 6 -8.33 -18.78 -16.96
C ALA A 6 -8.74 -17.69 -17.96
N ALA A 7 -10.00 -17.62 -18.37
CA ALA A 7 -10.52 -16.57 -19.23
C ALA A 7 -10.44 -15.17 -18.57
N ARG A 8 -10.76 -15.06 -17.27
CA ARG A 8 -10.57 -13.80 -16.51
C ARG A 8 -9.11 -13.40 -16.34
N ALA A 9 -8.18 -14.36 -16.22
CA ALA A 9 -6.77 -14.06 -16.13
C ALA A 9 -6.19 -13.56 -17.47
N ALA A 10 -6.66 -14.08 -18.60
CA ALA A 10 -6.29 -13.62 -19.94
C ALA A 10 -6.82 -12.20 -20.24
N ASP A 11 -8.00 -11.84 -19.68
CA ASP A 11 -8.60 -10.50 -19.82
C ASP A 11 -7.86 -9.41 -19.02
N LEU A 12 -6.94 -9.81 -18.13
CA LEU A 12 -6.15 -8.90 -17.28
C LEU A 12 -4.71 -8.72 -17.83
N GLU A 13 -4.42 -9.23 -19.01
CA GLU A 13 -3.08 -9.16 -19.60
C GLU A 13 -2.76 -7.74 -20.09
N ILE A 14 -1.65 -7.20 -19.60
CA ILE A 14 -1.12 -5.88 -19.98
C ILE A 14 0.04 -6.10 -20.95
N ARG A 15 -0.04 -5.49 -22.13
CA ARG A 15 1.02 -5.54 -23.15
C ARG A 15 2.00 -4.38 -22.98
N PRO A 16 3.23 -4.62 -22.48
CA PRO A 16 4.19 -3.54 -22.26
C PRO A 16 4.61 -2.87 -23.57
N PRO A 17 4.83 -1.55 -23.58
CA PRO A 17 5.25 -0.79 -24.76
C PRO A 17 6.69 -1.11 -25.16
N LYS A 18 6.92 -1.35 -26.44
CA LYS A 18 8.26 -1.66 -27.01
C LYS A 18 9.08 -0.40 -27.33
N GLN A 19 8.43 0.72 -27.71
CA GLN A 19 9.09 1.96 -28.14
C GLN A 19 9.05 3.04 -27.05
N ARG A 20 10.09 3.91 -26.95
CA ARG A 20 10.22 4.97 -25.96
C ARG A 20 8.99 5.88 -25.90
N ARG A 21 8.56 6.47 -27.03
CA ARG A 21 7.39 7.35 -27.10
C ARG A 21 6.11 6.68 -26.59
N SER A 22 5.96 5.39 -26.86
CA SER A 22 4.83 4.60 -26.41
C SER A 22 4.91 4.28 -24.90
N ARG A 23 6.10 4.20 -24.31
CA ARG A 23 6.29 4.07 -22.86
C ARG A 23 5.92 5.36 -22.15
N GLU A 24 6.38 6.50 -22.66
CA GLU A 24 6.05 7.82 -22.11
C GLU A 24 4.54 8.08 -22.11
N ALA A 25 3.86 7.76 -23.23
CA ALA A 25 2.40 7.87 -23.30
C ALA A 25 1.70 6.91 -22.32
N TRP A 26 2.22 5.69 -22.15
CA TRP A 26 1.66 4.74 -21.20
C TRP A 26 1.87 5.18 -19.74
N ASN A 27 3.02 5.75 -19.39
CA ASN A 27 3.25 6.30 -18.07
C ASN A 27 2.27 7.43 -17.76
N ARG A 28 2.01 8.35 -18.72
CA ARG A 28 0.96 9.37 -18.52
C ARG A 28 -0.42 8.76 -18.27
N VAL A 29 -0.75 7.66 -18.94
CA VAL A 29 -2.01 6.93 -18.69
C VAL A 29 -2.06 6.39 -17.25
N LEU A 30 -0.96 5.82 -16.76
CA LEU A 30 -0.89 5.28 -15.40
C LEU A 30 -0.94 6.39 -14.35
N ASP A 31 -0.18 7.48 -14.55
CA ASP A 31 -0.19 8.65 -13.68
C ASP A 31 -1.58 9.31 -13.62
N ALA A 32 -2.21 9.48 -14.78
CA ALA A 32 -3.58 9.99 -14.87
C ALA A 32 -4.56 9.08 -14.13
N GLY A 33 -4.39 7.76 -14.25
CA GLY A 33 -5.21 6.78 -13.54
C GLY A 33 -5.08 6.89 -12.02
N VAL A 34 -3.87 7.01 -11.49
CA VAL A 34 -3.62 7.25 -10.06
C VAL A 34 -4.30 8.53 -9.62
N SER A 35 -4.08 9.65 -10.33
CA SER A 35 -4.68 10.94 -10.00
C SER A 35 -6.22 10.89 -9.99
N ILE A 36 -6.85 10.17 -10.93
CA ILE A 36 -8.33 10.01 -10.95
C ILE A 36 -8.80 9.22 -9.73
N LEU A 37 -8.08 8.16 -9.35
CA LEU A 37 -8.41 7.38 -8.15
C LEU A 37 -8.30 8.23 -6.87
N GLU A 38 -7.29 9.08 -6.79
CA GLU A 38 -7.09 10.00 -5.67
C GLU A 38 -8.18 11.06 -5.57
N ASP A 39 -8.66 11.57 -6.71
CA ASP A 39 -9.65 12.64 -6.76
C ASP A 39 -11.09 12.15 -6.54
N GLY A 40 -11.46 11.01 -7.13
CA GLY A 40 -12.85 10.57 -7.19
C GLY A 40 -13.07 9.07 -6.98
N GLY A 41 -12.04 8.34 -6.56
CA GLY A 41 -12.13 6.89 -6.31
C GLY A 41 -12.39 6.06 -7.57
N TYR A 42 -12.81 4.81 -7.36
CA TYR A 42 -13.04 3.88 -8.47
C TYR A 42 -14.24 4.23 -9.35
N GLU A 43 -15.22 4.96 -8.83
CA GLU A 43 -16.40 5.38 -9.61
C GLU A 43 -16.01 6.40 -10.69
N ALA A 44 -15.15 7.37 -10.36
CA ALA A 44 -14.61 8.33 -11.32
C ALA A 44 -13.63 7.69 -12.33
N PHE A 45 -13.08 6.55 -12.02
CA PHE A 45 -12.11 5.87 -12.87
C PHE A 45 -12.79 5.21 -14.05
N THR A 46 -12.80 5.91 -15.21
CA THR A 46 -13.31 5.42 -16.50
C THR A 46 -12.23 5.52 -17.57
N ILE A 47 -12.32 4.69 -18.61
CA ILE A 47 -11.37 4.77 -19.75
C ILE A 47 -11.42 6.16 -20.38
N ALA A 48 -12.61 6.76 -20.50
CA ALA A 48 -12.78 8.11 -21.05
C ALA A 48 -12.07 9.18 -20.21
N ALA A 49 -12.26 9.16 -18.87
CA ALA A 49 -11.60 10.09 -17.97
C ALA A 49 -10.08 9.94 -17.98
N VAL A 50 -9.58 8.71 -18.06
CA VAL A 50 -8.12 8.44 -18.19
C VAL A 50 -7.59 8.95 -19.52
N CYS A 51 -8.30 8.73 -20.64
CA CYS A 51 -7.92 9.26 -21.96
C CYS A 51 -7.82 10.79 -21.95
N GLU A 52 -8.82 11.46 -21.38
CA GLU A 52 -8.87 12.91 -21.28
C GLU A 52 -7.71 13.46 -20.46
N ARG A 53 -7.51 12.93 -19.25
CA ARG A 53 -6.45 13.40 -18.33
C ARG A 53 -5.03 13.08 -18.83
N ALA A 54 -4.84 11.95 -19.51
CA ALA A 54 -3.56 11.54 -20.06
C ALA A 54 -3.24 12.16 -21.44
N GLU A 55 -4.20 12.86 -22.02
CA GLU A 55 -4.14 13.42 -23.40
C GLU A 55 -3.77 12.31 -24.43
N VAL A 56 -4.48 11.19 -24.37
CA VAL A 56 -4.32 10.08 -25.31
C VAL A 56 -5.66 9.68 -25.94
N ALA A 57 -5.61 9.18 -27.17
CA ALA A 57 -6.79 8.62 -27.81
C ALA A 57 -7.12 7.22 -27.27
N PRO A 58 -8.42 6.82 -27.16
CA PRO A 58 -8.82 5.51 -26.66
C PRO A 58 -8.10 4.30 -27.28
N PRO A 59 -7.77 4.26 -28.58
CA PRO A 59 -7.00 3.15 -29.16
C PRO A 59 -5.64 2.93 -28.50
N ALA A 60 -5.01 3.96 -27.90
CA ALA A 60 -3.74 3.83 -27.19
C ALA A 60 -3.88 3.00 -25.92
N ILE A 61 -5.03 3.08 -25.23
CA ILE A 61 -5.35 2.28 -24.07
C ILE A 61 -5.71 0.85 -24.50
N TYR A 62 -6.64 0.71 -25.45
CA TYR A 62 -7.10 -0.61 -25.93
C TYR A 62 -6.00 -1.45 -26.60
N ALA A 63 -4.95 -0.83 -27.11
CA ALA A 63 -3.76 -1.54 -27.58
C ALA A 63 -3.00 -2.25 -26.44
N ARG A 64 -3.28 -1.91 -25.16
CA ARG A 64 -2.56 -2.37 -23.97
C ARG A 64 -3.41 -3.17 -22.99
N THR A 65 -4.67 -2.80 -22.86
CA THR A 65 -5.62 -3.43 -21.95
C THR A 65 -6.92 -3.73 -22.68
N THR A 66 -7.58 -4.78 -22.25
CA THR A 66 -8.83 -5.24 -22.88
C THR A 66 -10.07 -4.68 -22.15
N SER A 67 -9.90 -4.19 -20.91
CA SER A 67 -11.01 -3.81 -20.06
C SER A 67 -10.63 -2.69 -19.06
N LYS A 68 -11.65 -2.06 -18.46
CA LYS A 68 -11.48 -1.12 -17.34
C LYS A 68 -10.74 -1.78 -16.18
N ASP A 69 -11.05 -3.04 -15.86
CA ASP A 69 -10.45 -3.77 -14.75
C ASP A 69 -8.96 -4.05 -15.01
N ALA A 70 -8.58 -4.40 -16.25
CA ALA A 70 -7.19 -4.57 -16.63
C ALA A 70 -6.40 -3.25 -16.52
N LEU A 71 -7.01 -2.13 -16.97
CA LEU A 71 -6.41 -0.80 -16.80
C LEU A 71 -6.27 -0.44 -15.32
N PHE A 72 -7.28 -0.70 -14.51
CA PHE A 72 -7.25 -0.45 -13.07
C PHE A 72 -6.14 -1.24 -12.37
N LEU A 73 -5.96 -2.51 -12.74
CA LEU A 73 -4.84 -3.32 -12.20
C LEU A 73 -3.47 -2.76 -12.59
N ALA A 74 -3.33 -2.23 -13.83
CA ALA A 74 -2.10 -1.57 -14.25
C ALA A 74 -1.81 -0.32 -13.43
N VAL A 75 -2.83 0.50 -13.21
CA VAL A 75 -2.76 1.71 -12.38
C VAL A 75 -2.47 1.37 -10.92
N TYR A 76 -3.12 0.32 -10.39
CA TYR A 76 -2.82 -0.20 -9.05
C TYR A 76 -1.35 -0.58 -8.89
N GLU A 77 -0.80 -1.37 -9.81
CA GLU A 77 0.62 -1.77 -9.74
C GLU A 77 1.55 -0.56 -9.84
N HIS A 78 1.22 0.41 -10.68
CA HIS A 78 1.98 1.64 -10.81
C HIS A 78 1.99 2.45 -9.51
N GLY A 79 0.83 2.66 -8.88
CA GLY A 79 0.73 3.35 -7.59
C GLY A 79 1.45 2.60 -6.47
N ILE A 80 1.30 1.27 -6.39
CA ILE A 80 2.01 0.45 -5.38
C ILE A 80 3.53 0.45 -5.57
N GLN A 81 4.05 0.68 -6.77
CA GLN A 81 5.50 0.81 -6.97
C GLN A 81 6.11 1.99 -6.21
N HIS A 82 5.38 3.09 -6.04
CA HIS A 82 5.82 4.23 -5.23
C HIS A 82 5.96 3.82 -3.74
N LEU A 83 4.97 3.10 -3.21
CA LEU A 83 5.03 2.58 -1.84
C LEU A 83 6.16 1.56 -1.66
N ARG A 84 6.39 0.70 -2.67
CA ARG A 84 7.53 -0.25 -2.64
C ARG A 84 8.88 0.45 -2.65
N ALA A 85 9.01 1.57 -3.35
CA ALA A 85 10.24 2.37 -3.33
C ALA A 85 10.51 2.94 -1.93
N GLU A 86 9.49 3.46 -1.26
CA GLU A 86 9.62 3.94 0.13
C GLU A 86 9.91 2.80 1.12
N GLN A 87 9.31 1.62 0.90
CA GLN A 87 9.54 0.43 1.73
C GLN A 87 11.01 -0.01 1.78
N GLN A 88 11.86 0.43 0.81
CA GLN A 88 13.29 0.16 0.83
C GLN A 88 13.98 0.69 2.10
N VAL A 89 13.38 1.63 2.82
CA VAL A 89 13.86 2.12 4.12
C VAL A 89 14.09 0.98 5.12
N PHE A 90 13.27 -0.08 5.08
CA PHE A 90 13.43 -1.26 5.93
C PHE A 90 14.65 -2.14 5.56
N SER A 91 15.27 -1.88 4.43
CA SER A 91 16.50 -2.55 3.99
C SER A 91 17.77 -1.72 4.23
N ASP A 92 17.63 -0.45 4.62
CA ASP A 92 18.75 0.42 4.97
C ASP A 92 19.23 0.14 6.40
N ASN A 93 20.24 -0.69 6.52
CA ASN A 93 20.79 -1.08 7.82
C ASN A 93 21.36 0.10 8.63
N SER A 94 21.87 1.14 7.97
CA SER A 94 22.48 2.29 8.64
C SER A 94 21.46 3.12 9.41
N ARG A 95 20.24 3.21 8.91
CA ARG A 95 19.14 3.94 9.54
C ARG A 95 18.76 3.39 10.94
N TRP A 96 18.99 2.10 11.16
CA TRP A 96 18.54 1.37 12.35
C TRP A 96 19.67 1.02 13.32
N ALA A 97 20.93 1.38 12.99
CA ALA A 97 22.10 0.84 13.67
C ALA A 97 22.27 1.34 15.12
N ASP A 98 22.02 2.64 15.34
CA ASP A 98 22.36 3.32 16.59
C ASP A 98 21.14 3.59 17.49
N LEU A 99 19.99 2.99 17.16
CA LEU A 99 18.75 3.18 17.90
C LEU A 99 18.67 2.19 19.08
N SER A 100 18.24 2.67 20.24
CA SER A 100 17.79 1.81 21.32
C SER A 100 16.56 0.99 20.89
N ALA A 101 16.25 -0.10 21.61
CA ALA A 101 15.12 -0.96 21.28
C ALA A 101 13.79 -0.18 21.15
N ALA A 102 13.53 0.72 22.08
CA ALA A 102 12.32 1.53 22.06
C ALA A 102 12.29 2.54 20.91
N GLU A 103 13.42 3.19 20.60
CA GLU A 103 13.52 4.11 19.46
C GLU A 103 13.35 3.37 18.14
N LEU A 104 13.94 2.19 17.99
CA LEU A 104 13.83 1.36 16.80
C LEU A 104 12.39 0.93 16.55
N VAL A 105 11.67 0.46 17.56
CA VAL A 105 10.26 0.08 17.44
C VAL A 105 9.42 1.30 17.05
N ARG A 106 9.60 2.46 17.73
CA ARG A 106 8.88 3.69 17.38
C ARG A 106 9.14 4.11 15.94
N ALA A 107 10.39 4.10 15.51
CA ALA A 107 10.77 4.49 14.16
C ALA A 107 10.19 3.53 13.11
N ALA A 108 10.20 2.22 13.34
CA ALA A 108 9.64 1.23 12.43
C ALA A 108 8.10 1.41 12.28
N VAL A 109 7.40 1.69 13.39
CA VAL A 109 5.97 2.01 13.36
C VAL A 109 5.73 3.32 12.62
N ALA A 110 6.49 4.38 12.91
CA ALA A 110 6.36 5.68 12.27
C ALA A 110 6.56 5.60 10.75
N GLU A 111 7.55 4.84 10.27
CA GLU A 111 7.75 4.63 8.84
C GLU A 111 6.57 3.87 8.21
N THR A 112 6.06 2.83 8.87
CA THR A 112 4.92 2.07 8.38
C THR A 112 3.67 2.95 8.25
N VAL A 113 3.31 3.64 9.32
CA VAL A 113 2.11 4.51 9.37
C VAL A 113 2.28 5.71 8.44
N GLY A 114 3.44 6.36 8.46
CA GLY A 114 3.76 7.51 7.61
C GLY A 114 3.63 7.20 6.12
N MET A 115 4.02 6.00 5.68
CA MET A 115 3.83 5.54 4.31
C MET A 115 2.33 5.49 3.94
N PHE A 116 1.47 4.98 4.82
CA PHE A 116 0.03 4.96 4.60
C PHE A 116 -0.56 6.36 4.49
N LEU A 117 -0.14 7.28 5.35
CA LEU A 117 -0.66 8.65 5.37
C LEU A 117 -0.19 9.46 4.16
N ARG A 118 1.07 9.32 3.74
CA ARG A 118 1.58 9.98 2.53
C ARG A 118 0.84 9.57 1.25
N HIS A 119 0.36 8.33 1.20
CA HIS A 119 -0.38 7.78 0.05
C HIS A 119 -1.87 7.58 0.35
N GLU A 120 -2.41 8.31 1.34
CA GLU A 120 -3.78 8.11 1.85
C GLU A 120 -4.82 8.11 0.73
N ARG A 121 -4.79 9.10 -0.16
CA ARG A 121 -5.82 9.26 -1.20
C ARG A 121 -5.87 8.07 -2.14
N PHE A 122 -4.72 7.61 -2.62
CA PHE A 122 -4.61 6.43 -3.47
C PHE A 122 -5.01 5.15 -2.73
N LEU A 123 -4.46 4.94 -1.53
CA LEU A 123 -4.75 3.75 -0.72
C LEU A 123 -6.21 3.67 -0.31
N ARG A 124 -6.86 4.79 -0.02
CA ARG A 124 -8.31 4.85 0.26
C ARG A 124 -9.11 4.27 -0.89
N ALA A 125 -8.85 4.72 -2.13
CA ALA A 125 -9.54 4.20 -3.31
C ALA A 125 -9.30 2.70 -3.48
N VAL A 126 -8.07 2.23 -3.29
CA VAL A 126 -7.69 0.82 -3.39
C VAL A 126 -8.37 -0.04 -2.32
N VAL A 127 -8.31 0.40 -1.05
CA VAL A 127 -8.89 -0.35 0.08
C VAL A 127 -10.40 -0.49 -0.08
N LEU A 128 -11.11 0.62 -0.37
CA LEU A 128 -12.56 0.60 -0.52
C LEU A 128 -13.02 -0.24 -1.72
N THR A 129 -12.21 -0.32 -2.77
CA THR A 129 -12.51 -1.14 -3.95
C THR A 129 -12.16 -2.62 -3.76
N SER A 130 -11.26 -2.95 -2.86
CA SER A 130 -10.72 -4.31 -2.67
C SER A 130 -11.81 -5.35 -2.31
N ALA A 131 -12.91 -4.94 -1.69
CA ALA A 131 -14.02 -5.82 -1.34
C ALA A 131 -14.70 -6.41 -2.58
N SER A 132 -14.82 -5.63 -3.67
CA SER A 132 -15.44 -6.03 -4.93
C SER A 132 -14.46 -6.56 -5.98
N HIS A 133 -13.14 -6.39 -5.77
CA HIS A 133 -12.08 -6.80 -6.71
C HIS A 133 -11.15 -7.85 -6.09
N PRO A 134 -11.40 -9.15 -6.30
CA PRO A 134 -10.59 -10.24 -5.72
C PRO A 134 -9.10 -10.16 -6.08
N GLU A 135 -8.77 -9.69 -7.29
CA GLU A 135 -7.38 -9.57 -7.73
C GLU A 135 -6.65 -8.44 -6.96
N ILE A 136 -7.29 -7.30 -6.73
CA ILE A 136 -6.75 -6.22 -5.91
C ILE A 136 -6.51 -6.72 -4.47
N ARG A 137 -7.48 -7.43 -3.90
CA ARG A 137 -7.33 -8.01 -2.56
C ARG A 137 -6.15 -8.98 -2.48
N ARG A 138 -5.96 -9.85 -3.48
CA ARG A 138 -4.84 -10.80 -3.55
C ARG A 138 -3.50 -10.08 -3.63
N ARG A 139 -3.39 -9.03 -4.45
CA ARG A 139 -2.16 -8.23 -4.61
C ARG A 139 -1.89 -7.39 -3.39
N GLY A 140 -2.92 -6.80 -2.78
CA GLY A 140 -2.82 -6.08 -1.52
C GLY A 140 -2.34 -6.97 -0.37
N SER A 141 -2.84 -8.21 -0.28
CA SER A 141 -2.35 -9.19 0.71
C SER A 141 -0.87 -9.51 0.51
N ARG A 142 -0.41 -9.68 -0.74
CA ARG A 142 1.02 -9.89 -1.02
C ARG A 142 1.86 -8.69 -0.60
N TYR A 143 1.43 -7.48 -0.95
CA TYR A 143 2.11 -6.25 -0.55
C TYR A 143 2.18 -6.12 0.98
N SER A 144 1.07 -6.41 1.69
CA SER A 144 1.04 -6.42 3.16
C SER A 144 2.06 -7.40 3.76
N GLN A 145 2.20 -8.59 3.18
CA GLN A 145 3.20 -9.58 3.61
C GLN A 145 4.63 -9.09 3.36
N GLU A 146 4.89 -8.48 2.19
CA GLU A 146 6.20 -7.89 1.85
C GLU A 146 6.58 -6.80 2.86
N LEU A 147 5.65 -5.90 3.18
CA LEU A 147 5.85 -4.83 4.15
C LEU A 147 6.06 -5.39 5.57
N GLY A 148 5.25 -6.37 5.98
CA GLY A 148 5.37 -7.04 7.28
C GLY A 148 6.71 -7.75 7.46
N ASN A 149 7.23 -8.40 6.43
CA ASN A 149 8.56 -9.00 6.44
C ASN A 149 9.68 -7.94 6.57
N GLY A 150 9.50 -6.77 5.93
CA GLY A 150 10.40 -5.63 6.08
C GLY A 150 10.43 -5.10 7.52
N PHE A 151 9.26 -4.85 8.08
CA PHE A 151 9.08 -4.43 9.48
C PHE A 151 9.67 -5.44 10.46
N ALA A 152 9.34 -6.72 10.31
CA ALA A 152 9.83 -7.78 11.18
C ALA A 152 11.36 -7.89 11.16
N ARG A 153 11.99 -7.79 9.98
CA ARG A 153 13.46 -7.81 9.85
C ARG A 153 14.12 -6.70 10.65
N VAL A 154 13.51 -5.52 10.72
CA VAL A 154 14.04 -4.40 11.50
C VAL A 154 13.81 -4.62 12.99
N VAL A 155 12.59 -4.96 13.41
CA VAL A 155 12.25 -5.10 14.84
C VAL A 155 12.94 -6.30 15.50
N LEU A 156 13.14 -7.39 14.76
CA LEU A 156 13.88 -8.56 15.27
C LEU A 156 15.37 -8.27 15.54
N ARG A 157 15.93 -7.14 15.13
CA ARG A 157 17.30 -6.72 15.54
C ARG A 157 17.42 -6.48 17.04
N VAL A 158 16.31 -6.19 17.69
CA VAL A 158 16.22 -5.98 19.15
C VAL A 158 15.46 -7.10 19.84
N ALA A 159 15.51 -8.32 19.28
CA ALA A 159 14.81 -9.50 19.79
C ALA A 159 15.09 -9.78 21.28
N ASP A 160 16.34 -9.59 21.72
CA ASP A 160 16.77 -9.80 23.11
C ASP A 160 16.08 -8.84 24.10
N ALA A 161 15.53 -7.71 23.64
CA ALA A 161 14.80 -6.76 24.46
C ALA A 161 13.29 -7.03 24.48
N ILE A 162 12.78 -7.93 23.62
CA ILE A 162 11.36 -8.28 23.57
C ILE A 162 11.03 -9.24 24.71
N THR A 163 10.03 -8.88 25.52
CA THR A 163 9.68 -9.60 26.75
C THR A 163 8.73 -10.79 26.56
N LEU A 164 8.14 -10.90 25.35
CA LEU A 164 7.18 -11.95 25.03
C LEU A 164 7.87 -13.27 24.66
N PRO A 165 7.30 -14.44 25.03
CA PRO A 165 7.98 -15.74 24.89
C PRO A 165 8.17 -16.18 23.43
N ASP A 166 7.25 -15.80 22.53
CA ASP A 166 7.34 -16.05 21.08
C ASP A 166 7.56 -14.72 20.36
N VAL A 167 8.82 -14.36 20.22
CA VAL A 167 9.26 -13.08 19.68
C VAL A 167 8.79 -12.86 18.24
N GLU A 168 8.89 -13.88 17.38
CA GLU A 168 8.48 -13.75 15.97
C GLU A 168 6.97 -13.53 15.85
N THR A 169 6.18 -14.33 16.54
CA THR A 169 4.71 -14.15 16.58
C THR A 169 4.33 -12.80 17.16
N ALA A 170 5.02 -12.33 18.21
CA ALA A 170 4.75 -11.02 18.82
C ALA A 170 5.03 -9.88 17.82
N VAL A 171 6.13 -9.92 17.10
CA VAL A 171 6.48 -8.90 16.07
C VAL A 171 5.48 -8.90 14.93
N HIS A 172 5.08 -10.07 14.43
CA HIS A 172 4.04 -10.15 13.38
C HIS A 172 2.67 -9.69 13.86
N SER A 173 2.30 -9.97 15.09
CA SER A 173 1.05 -9.47 15.71
C SER A 173 1.07 -7.97 15.89
N CYS A 174 2.20 -7.40 16.31
CA CYS A 174 2.41 -5.96 16.39
C CYS A 174 2.24 -5.32 15.01
N PHE A 175 2.92 -5.82 13.98
CA PHE A 175 2.76 -5.34 12.60
C PHE A 175 1.31 -5.40 12.15
N SER A 176 0.63 -6.53 12.36
CA SER A 176 -0.75 -6.71 11.94
C SER A 176 -1.70 -5.69 12.57
N THR A 177 -1.47 -5.34 13.83
CA THR A 177 -2.23 -4.30 14.55
C THR A 177 -1.97 -2.91 13.98
N VAL A 178 -0.71 -2.55 13.76
CA VAL A 178 -0.31 -1.28 13.15
C VAL A 178 -0.87 -1.15 11.74
N PHE A 179 -0.74 -2.21 10.94
CA PHE A 179 -1.27 -2.25 9.57
C PHE A 179 -2.79 -2.09 9.54
N ALA A 180 -3.54 -2.84 10.37
CA ALA A 180 -4.99 -2.75 10.44
C ALA A 180 -5.45 -1.35 10.85
N ALA A 181 -4.82 -0.74 11.86
CA ALA A 181 -5.11 0.63 12.29
C ALA A 181 -4.86 1.63 11.15
N SER A 182 -3.76 1.49 10.42
CA SER A 182 -3.42 2.33 9.26
C SER A 182 -4.44 2.18 8.12
N VAL A 183 -4.85 0.95 7.81
CA VAL A 183 -5.89 0.69 6.79
C VAL A 183 -7.22 1.33 7.18
N ILE A 184 -7.66 1.21 8.42
CA ILE A 184 -8.90 1.83 8.91
C ILE A 184 -8.79 3.37 8.85
N ARG A 185 -7.67 3.94 9.27
CA ARG A 185 -7.40 5.39 9.21
C ARG A 185 -7.56 5.92 7.79
N VAL A 186 -6.90 5.28 6.84
CA VAL A 186 -6.90 5.66 5.42
C VAL A 186 -8.28 5.46 4.78
N ALA A 187 -8.96 4.35 5.06
CA ALA A 187 -10.25 4.04 4.45
C ALA A 187 -11.37 4.97 4.89
N TYR A 188 -11.43 5.30 6.18
CA TYR A 188 -12.59 5.95 6.80
C TYR A 188 -12.27 7.29 7.45
N GLY A 189 -11.00 7.69 7.52
CA GLY A 189 -10.54 8.95 8.08
C GLY A 189 -10.36 8.95 9.60
N PRO A 190 -9.90 10.10 10.15
CA PRO A 190 -9.41 10.21 11.52
C PRO A 190 -10.48 10.05 12.61
N GLY A 191 -11.75 10.27 12.28
CA GLY A 191 -12.85 10.22 13.25
C GLY A 191 -13.58 8.88 13.32
N PHE A 192 -13.23 7.88 12.50
CA PHE A 192 -14.01 6.64 12.39
C PHE A 192 -14.00 5.80 13.67
N ALA A 193 -12.84 5.64 14.28
CA ALA A 193 -12.67 4.76 15.44
C ALA A 193 -12.56 5.54 16.78
N ARG A 194 -12.70 6.86 16.76
CA ARG A 194 -12.54 7.73 17.94
C ARG A 194 -13.62 8.82 17.97
N PRO A 195 -14.12 9.20 19.15
CA PRO A 195 -15.12 10.28 19.30
C PRO A 195 -14.60 11.64 18.83
N MET A 196 -13.29 11.86 18.95
CA MET A 196 -12.60 13.06 18.46
C MET A 196 -11.56 12.68 17.43
N PRO A 197 -11.50 13.36 16.26
CA PRO A 197 -10.41 13.19 15.30
C PRO A 197 -9.05 13.44 15.96
N VAL A 198 -8.06 12.68 15.56
CA VAL A 198 -6.67 12.80 16.03
C VAL A 198 -5.80 13.13 14.84
N GLU A 199 -4.94 14.14 15.00
CA GLU A 199 -3.96 14.52 13.99
C GLU A 199 -2.97 13.38 13.70
N ASP A 200 -2.35 13.40 12.53
CA ASP A 200 -1.51 12.31 12.03
C ASP A 200 -0.30 12.04 12.93
N ASP A 201 0.37 13.08 13.42
CA ASP A 201 1.52 12.93 14.32
C ASP A 201 1.13 12.27 15.64
N ALA A 202 -0.02 12.64 16.20
CA ALA A 202 -0.53 12.02 17.42
C ALA A 202 -0.98 10.57 17.17
N PHE A 203 -1.55 10.28 16.01
CA PHE A 203 -1.91 8.91 15.63
C PHE A 203 -0.67 8.01 15.50
N ILE A 204 0.39 8.51 14.86
CA ILE A 204 1.67 7.81 14.76
C ILE A 204 2.26 7.56 16.16
N ALA A 205 2.30 8.61 17.00
CA ALA A 205 2.87 8.51 18.34
C ALA A 205 2.12 7.51 19.23
N ASP A 206 0.80 7.50 19.19
CA ASP A 206 -0.05 6.57 19.95
C ASP A 206 0.20 5.11 19.55
N LEU A 207 0.27 4.84 18.24
CA LEU A 207 0.55 3.48 17.75
C LEU A 207 1.97 3.04 18.08
N ALA A 208 2.94 3.94 17.95
CA ALA A 208 4.34 3.66 18.26
C ALA A 208 4.52 3.34 19.75
N GLU A 209 3.89 4.12 20.64
CA GLU A 209 3.96 3.87 22.08
C GLU A 209 3.22 2.58 22.47
N THR A 210 2.10 2.27 21.82
CA THR A 210 1.39 1.00 22.00
C THR A 210 2.26 -0.19 21.61
N ALA A 211 2.96 -0.10 20.48
CA ALA A 211 3.87 -1.13 20.01
C ALA A 211 5.06 -1.33 20.97
N VAL A 212 5.65 -0.23 21.47
CA VAL A 212 6.74 -0.29 22.47
C VAL A 212 6.28 -1.00 23.72
N ARG A 213 5.13 -0.60 24.27
CA ARG A 213 4.58 -1.26 25.49
C ARG A 213 4.28 -2.73 25.25
N TYR A 214 3.69 -3.07 24.12
CA TYR A 214 3.37 -4.46 23.79
C TYR A 214 4.61 -5.35 23.67
N LEU A 215 5.67 -4.86 23.06
CA LEU A 215 6.86 -5.66 22.77
C LEU A 215 7.90 -5.66 23.91
N LEU A 216 8.06 -4.51 24.61
CA LEU A 216 9.19 -4.25 25.49
C LEU A 216 8.83 -4.08 26.99
N SER A 217 7.54 -4.04 27.34
CA SER A 217 7.15 -3.94 28.75
C SER A 217 6.88 -5.33 29.34
N ALA A 218 7.53 -5.61 30.48
CA ALA A 218 7.28 -6.82 31.26
C ALA A 218 5.94 -6.73 32.00
#